data_1adcc0291d1a99c2246abedf52a5d46d
#
_entry.id   1adcc0291d1a99c2246abedf52a5d46d
#
_cell.length_a   1.000
_cell.length_b   1.000
_cell.length_c   1.000
_cell.angle_alpha   90.00
_cell.angle_beta   90.00
_cell.angle_gamma   90.00
#
_symmetry.space_group_name_H-M   'P 1'
#
loop_
_entity.id
_entity.type
_entity.pdbx_description
1 polymer ?
#
loop_
_entity_poly.entity_id
_entity_poly.type
_entity_poly.pdbx_seq_one_letter_code
_entity_poly.pdbx_strand_id
1 'polypeptide(L)'
;AIFIGLKTKIQSLSLQRRINDNQAEPLTAIMPGLALQDLWSLMGNAESGFQLIAGMAIIAALLGMVAMIFASLNERRREMAILRSIGAGPAQIAALLVVEASFISLLGSLLGLGLITGATLLFNSWIENVYGLTLIIGWPNATQSLELIMIILAGSLAGLAPAMRAYHLSLSDGLMIR
;
A
#
# COMPACT_ATOMS: atom_id res chain seq x y z
N ALA A 1 42.99 3.67 9.73
CA ALA A 1 41.94 4.00 10.70
C ALA A 1 42.41 3.58 12.09
N ILE A 2 42.22 4.44 13.08
CA ILE A 2 42.55 4.15 14.48
C ILE A 2 41.25 4.05 15.26
N PHE A 3 41.07 2.96 16.00
CA PHE A 3 39.90 2.78 16.86
C PHE A 3 40.26 3.10 18.30
N ILE A 4 39.55 4.02 18.93
CA ILE A 4 39.75 4.44 20.32
C ILE A 4 38.59 3.97 21.16
N GLY A 5 38.84 3.08 22.12
CA GLY A 5 37.84 2.62 23.10
C GLY A 5 37.77 3.57 24.30
N LEU A 6 36.56 4.09 24.61
CA LEU A 6 36.33 4.99 25.74
C LEU A 6 35.45 4.33 26.80
N LYS A 7 35.72 4.64 28.07
CA LYS A 7 34.99 4.07 29.22
C LYS A 7 33.59 4.69 29.43
N THR A 8 33.36 5.91 28.93
CA THR A 8 32.09 6.64 29.15
C THR A 8 31.62 7.37 27.88
N LYS A 9 30.32 7.37 27.65
CA LYS A 9 29.68 8.04 26.48
C LYS A 9 29.93 9.56 26.45
N ILE A 10 30.08 10.20 27.60
CA ILE A 10 30.28 11.65 27.70
C ILE A 10 31.72 12.04 27.20
N GLN A 11 32.67 11.18 27.45
CA GLN A 11 34.07 11.41 27.00
C GLN A 11 34.19 11.25 25.46
N SER A 12 33.33 10.53 24.80
CA SER A 12 33.40 10.38 23.35
C SER A 12 33.04 11.68 22.61
N LEU A 13 32.07 12.43 23.07
CA LEU A 13 31.70 13.75 22.48
C LEU A 13 32.80 14.80 22.66
N SER A 14 33.40 14.85 23.85
CA SER A 14 34.50 15.80 24.12
C SER A 14 35.74 15.46 23.35
N LEU A 15 36.07 14.19 23.20
CA LEU A 15 37.21 13.73 22.41
C LEU A 15 37.00 13.98 20.91
N GLN A 16 35.80 13.71 20.38
CA GLN A 16 35.45 14.01 19.00
C GLN A 16 35.65 15.49 18.67
N ARG A 17 35.14 16.40 19.53
CA ARG A 17 35.35 17.83 19.34
C ARG A 17 36.84 18.21 19.36
N ARG A 18 37.59 17.69 20.32
CA ARG A 18 39.05 17.98 20.41
C ARG A 18 39.80 17.51 19.18
N ILE A 19 39.47 16.37 18.61
CA ILE A 19 40.10 15.84 17.40
C ILE A 19 39.69 16.67 16.17
N ASN A 20 38.39 17.00 16.03
CA ASN A 20 37.89 17.75 14.88
C ASN A 20 38.30 19.24 14.92
N ASP A 21 38.49 19.81 16.10
CA ASP A 21 38.94 21.21 16.28
C ASP A 21 40.48 21.35 16.18
N ASN A 22 41.23 20.25 16.06
CA ASN A 22 42.68 20.29 15.95
C ASN A 22 43.11 20.67 14.53
N GLN A 23 43.59 21.90 14.37
CA GLN A 23 44.05 22.44 13.09
C GLN A 23 45.47 21.98 12.69
N ALA A 24 46.20 21.34 13.60
CA ALA A 24 47.56 20.92 13.33
C ALA A 24 47.67 19.68 12.39
N GLU A 25 46.62 18.81 12.40
CA GLU A 25 46.52 17.66 11.54
C GLU A 25 45.06 17.50 11.07
N PRO A 26 44.82 17.22 9.78
CA PRO A 26 43.44 17.03 9.26
C PRO A 26 42.88 15.66 9.66
N LEU A 27 42.62 15.49 10.97
CA LEU A 27 42.01 14.29 11.53
C LEU A 27 40.51 14.50 11.68
N THR A 28 39.72 13.50 11.28
CA THR A 28 38.26 13.51 11.49
C THR A 28 37.90 12.32 12.38
N ALA A 29 37.34 12.62 13.56
CA ALA A 29 36.81 11.61 14.46
C ALA A 29 35.34 11.35 14.11
N ILE A 30 35.01 10.11 13.75
CA ILE A 30 33.64 9.65 13.44
C ILE A 30 33.19 8.70 14.55
N MET A 31 32.00 8.91 15.07
CA MET A 31 31.33 7.95 15.96
C MET A 31 30.45 7.05 15.15
N PRO A 32 30.79 5.76 14.94
CA PRO A 32 30.00 4.85 14.10
C PRO A 32 28.56 4.72 14.55
N GLY A 33 28.31 4.75 15.88
CA GLY A 33 26.96 4.63 16.42
C GLY A 33 26.05 5.80 16.08
N LEU A 34 26.55 7.04 16.04
CA LEU A 34 25.76 8.21 15.65
C LEU A 34 25.52 8.21 14.14
N ALA A 35 26.56 7.92 13.34
CA ALA A 35 26.42 7.83 11.89
C ALA A 35 25.40 6.76 11.48
N LEU A 36 25.40 5.61 12.15
CA LEU A 36 24.39 4.59 11.93
C LEU A 36 22.97 5.07 12.35
N GLN A 37 22.86 5.78 13.48
CA GLN A 37 21.58 6.30 13.94
C GLN A 37 21.00 7.34 12.96
N ASP A 38 21.85 8.21 12.39
CA ASP A 38 21.43 9.17 11.36
C ASP A 38 20.97 8.46 10.10
N LEU A 39 21.67 7.41 9.66
CA LEU A 39 21.23 6.57 8.54
C LEU A 39 19.87 5.91 8.81
N TRP A 40 19.67 5.32 10.00
CA TRP A 40 18.41 4.72 10.38
C TRP A 40 17.27 5.74 10.41
N SER A 41 17.52 6.97 10.89
CA SER A 41 16.51 8.02 10.89
C SER A 41 16.13 8.48 9.48
N LEU A 42 17.10 8.58 8.57
CA LEU A 42 16.85 8.90 7.16
C LEU A 42 16.05 7.79 6.47
N MET A 43 16.38 6.53 6.73
CA MET A 43 15.63 5.38 6.19
C MET A 43 14.19 5.34 6.72
N GLY A 44 13.99 5.61 8.02
CA GLY A 44 12.65 5.68 8.61
C GLY A 44 11.79 6.80 8.01
N ASN A 45 12.39 7.97 7.74
CA ASN A 45 11.69 9.07 7.07
C ASN A 45 11.32 8.72 5.63
N ALA A 46 12.21 8.04 4.89
CA ALA A 46 11.94 7.56 3.54
C ALA A 46 10.81 6.51 3.54
N GLU A 47 10.85 5.56 4.47
CA GLU A 47 9.79 4.56 4.65
C GLU A 47 8.43 5.21 4.90
N SER A 48 8.37 6.20 5.82
CA SER A 48 7.14 6.96 6.09
C SER A 48 6.62 7.70 4.84
N GLY A 49 7.52 8.25 4.02
CA GLY A 49 7.16 8.88 2.76
C GLY A 49 6.57 7.88 1.77
N PHE A 50 7.15 6.69 1.63
CA PHE A 50 6.60 5.63 0.77
C PHE A 50 5.26 5.12 1.28
N GLN A 51 5.05 5.00 2.59
CA GLN A 51 3.77 4.61 3.17
C GLN A 51 2.66 5.63 2.87
N LEU A 52 2.97 6.93 2.92
CA LEU A 52 2.03 7.98 2.52
C LEU A 52 1.65 7.88 1.04
N ILE A 53 2.63 7.70 0.15
CA ILE A 53 2.38 7.54 -1.28
C ILE A 53 1.53 6.29 -1.54
N ALA A 54 1.84 5.17 -0.89
CA ALA A 54 1.07 3.93 -0.99
C ALA A 54 -0.37 4.12 -0.51
N GLY A 55 -0.58 4.82 0.62
CA GLY A 55 -1.91 5.14 1.13
C GLY A 55 -2.73 5.99 0.14
N MET A 56 -2.12 7.03 -0.44
CA MET A 56 -2.77 7.85 -1.47
C MET A 56 -3.09 7.04 -2.73
N ALA A 57 -2.21 6.15 -3.16
CA ALA A 57 -2.44 5.27 -4.30
C ALA A 57 -3.62 4.30 -4.05
N ILE A 58 -3.73 3.74 -2.85
CA ILE A 58 -4.86 2.87 -2.45
C ILE A 58 -6.18 3.67 -2.50
N ILE A 59 -6.21 4.88 -1.93
CA ILE A 59 -7.40 5.74 -1.98
C ILE A 59 -7.79 6.04 -3.42
N ALA A 60 -6.84 6.42 -4.26
CA ALA A 60 -7.10 6.71 -5.68
C ALA A 60 -7.62 5.46 -6.43
N ALA A 61 -7.05 4.28 -6.15
CA ALA A 61 -7.50 3.03 -6.74
C ALA A 61 -8.94 2.66 -6.32
N LEU A 62 -9.27 2.82 -5.03
CA LEU A 62 -10.64 2.58 -4.52
C LEU A 62 -11.64 3.54 -5.14
N LEU A 63 -11.31 4.83 -5.24
CA LEU A 63 -12.17 5.83 -5.89
C LEU A 63 -12.36 5.51 -7.37
N GLY A 64 -11.31 5.12 -8.08
CA GLY A 64 -11.36 4.68 -9.47
C GLY A 64 -12.26 3.45 -9.65
N MET A 65 -12.15 2.46 -8.77
CA MET A 65 -13.01 1.28 -8.78
C MET A 65 -14.47 1.65 -8.58
N VAL A 66 -14.77 2.48 -7.58
CA VAL A 66 -16.14 2.98 -7.33
C VAL A 66 -16.68 3.73 -8.54
N ALA A 67 -15.88 4.62 -9.14
CA ALA A 67 -16.28 5.37 -10.32
C ALA A 67 -16.57 4.45 -11.52
N MET A 68 -15.76 3.42 -11.73
CA MET A 68 -15.94 2.44 -12.80
C MET A 68 -17.22 1.62 -12.61
N ILE A 69 -17.51 1.17 -11.38
CA ILE A 69 -18.76 0.46 -11.09
C ILE A 69 -19.95 1.38 -11.31
N PHE A 70 -19.87 2.66 -10.90
CA PHE A 70 -20.96 3.62 -11.17
C PHE A 70 -21.17 3.87 -12.66
N ALA A 71 -20.11 3.95 -13.47
CA ALA A 71 -20.23 4.09 -14.91
C ALA A 71 -20.93 2.85 -15.53
N SER A 72 -20.49 1.65 -15.12
CA SER A 72 -21.06 0.40 -15.62
C SER A 72 -22.55 0.20 -15.24
N LEU A 73 -22.99 0.76 -14.10
CA LEU A 73 -24.41 0.69 -13.70
C LEU A 73 -25.36 1.29 -14.76
N ASN A 74 -24.94 2.38 -15.43
CA ASN A 74 -25.75 3.00 -16.47
C ASN A 74 -25.85 2.14 -17.73
N GLU A 75 -24.77 1.45 -18.08
CA GLU A 75 -24.71 0.56 -19.24
C GLU A 75 -25.49 -0.73 -18.99
N ARG A 76 -25.44 -1.24 -17.75
CA ARG A 76 -26.10 -2.49 -17.33
C ARG A 76 -27.57 -2.33 -16.88
N ARG A 77 -28.19 -1.17 -17.07
CA ARG A 77 -29.61 -0.94 -16.70
C ARG A 77 -30.53 -1.98 -17.28
N ARG A 78 -30.32 -2.40 -18.53
CA ARG A 78 -31.12 -3.42 -19.20
C ARG A 78 -30.98 -4.80 -18.55
N GLU A 79 -29.76 -5.18 -18.16
CA GLU A 79 -29.46 -6.45 -17.47
C GLU A 79 -30.16 -6.49 -16.10
N MET A 80 -30.12 -5.38 -15.36
CA MET A 80 -30.80 -5.26 -14.07
C MET A 80 -32.33 -5.33 -14.23
N ALA A 81 -32.87 -4.75 -15.29
CA ALA A 81 -34.30 -4.84 -15.59
C ALA A 81 -34.71 -6.29 -15.91
N ILE A 82 -33.88 -7.05 -16.63
CA ILE A 82 -34.12 -8.48 -16.92
C ILE A 82 -34.06 -9.29 -15.62
N LEU A 83 -33.05 -9.07 -14.77
CA LEU A 83 -32.96 -9.75 -13.47
C LEU A 83 -34.20 -9.50 -12.60
N ARG A 84 -34.74 -8.28 -12.63
CA ARG A 84 -35.96 -7.93 -11.94
C ARG A 84 -37.22 -8.61 -12.52
N SER A 85 -37.28 -8.73 -13.83
CA SER A 85 -38.43 -9.38 -14.48
C SER A 85 -38.56 -10.87 -14.14
N ILE A 86 -37.44 -11.52 -13.79
CA ILE A 86 -37.40 -12.91 -13.30
C ILE A 86 -37.46 -13.02 -11.77
N GLY A 87 -37.71 -11.88 -11.07
CA GLY A 87 -37.98 -11.87 -9.63
C GLY A 87 -36.81 -11.52 -8.73
N ALA A 88 -35.68 -11.05 -9.27
CA ALA A 88 -34.56 -10.62 -8.43
C ALA A 88 -34.93 -9.38 -7.62
N GLY A 89 -34.79 -9.48 -6.28
CA GLY A 89 -35.02 -8.37 -5.35
C GLY A 89 -33.88 -7.35 -5.34
N PRO A 90 -34.17 -6.11 -4.85
CA PRO A 90 -33.13 -5.04 -4.76
C PRO A 90 -31.90 -5.45 -3.97
N ALA A 91 -32.10 -6.23 -2.90
CA ALA A 91 -30.99 -6.72 -2.07
C ALA A 91 -30.08 -7.71 -2.82
N GLN A 92 -30.63 -8.51 -3.72
CA GLN A 92 -29.85 -9.45 -4.52
C GLN A 92 -28.98 -8.72 -5.54
N ILE A 93 -29.52 -7.66 -6.16
CA ILE A 93 -28.77 -6.80 -7.10
C ILE A 93 -27.64 -6.07 -6.35
N ALA A 94 -27.93 -5.52 -5.17
CA ALA A 94 -26.92 -4.87 -4.34
C ALA A 94 -25.83 -5.86 -3.90
N ALA A 95 -26.20 -7.07 -3.49
CA ALA A 95 -25.25 -8.12 -3.12
C ALA A 95 -24.34 -8.51 -4.29
N LEU A 96 -24.87 -8.59 -5.50
CA LEU A 96 -24.09 -8.88 -6.71
C LEU A 96 -22.99 -7.84 -6.93
N LEU A 97 -23.30 -6.55 -6.76
CA LEU A 97 -22.31 -5.47 -6.91
C LEU A 97 -21.21 -5.51 -5.83
N VAL A 98 -21.56 -5.86 -4.60
CA VAL A 98 -20.59 -6.04 -3.52
C VAL A 98 -19.67 -7.23 -3.81
N VAL A 99 -20.24 -8.35 -4.30
CA VAL A 99 -19.45 -9.53 -4.70
C VAL A 99 -18.54 -9.20 -5.87
N GLU A 100 -19.01 -8.45 -6.87
CA GLU A 100 -18.19 -7.98 -7.99
C GLU A 100 -17.02 -7.12 -7.50
N ALA A 101 -17.27 -6.14 -6.62
CA ALA A 101 -16.23 -5.30 -6.03
C ALA A 101 -15.21 -6.12 -5.21
N SER A 102 -15.69 -7.08 -4.42
CA SER A 102 -14.83 -7.97 -3.63
C SER A 102 -13.94 -8.82 -4.53
N PHE A 103 -14.49 -9.33 -5.63
CA PHE A 103 -13.76 -10.14 -6.59
C PHE A 103 -12.69 -9.33 -7.33
N ILE A 104 -13.01 -8.10 -7.76
CA ILE A 104 -12.06 -7.18 -8.39
C ILE A 104 -10.93 -6.86 -7.42
N SER A 105 -11.25 -6.55 -6.16
CA SER A 105 -10.27 -6.24 -5.12
C SER A 105 -9.35 -7.43 -4.83
N LEU A 106 -9.91 -8.64 -4.75
CA LEU A 106 -9.14 -9.88 -4.57
C LEU A 106 -8.19 -10.14 -5.73
N LEU A 107 -8.71 -10.09 -6.97
CA LEU A 107 -7.89 -10.27 -8.17
C LEU A 107 -6.81 -9.21 -8.28
N GLY A 108 -7.14 -7.95 -8.04
CA GLY A 108 -6.17 -6.85 -8.05
C GLY A 108 -5.06 -7.05 -7.04
N SER A 109 -5.39 -7.47 -5.82
CA SER A 109 -4.42 -7.77 -4.76
C SER A 109 -3.50 -8.94 -5.12
N LEU A 110 -4.05 -10.02 -5.69
CA LEU A 110 -3.26 -11.16 -6.14
C LEU A 110 -2.34 -10.81 -7.32
N LEU A 111 -2.84 -10.05 -8.29
CA LEU A 111 -2.04 -9.57 -9.42
C LEU A 111 -0.94 -8.61 -8.96
N GLY A 112 -1.25 -7.69 -8.03
CA GLY A 112 -0.25 -6.79 -7.44
C GLY A 112 0.87 -7.54 -6.72
N LEU A 113 0.52 -8.54 -5.92
CA LEU A 113 1.49 -9.41 -5.26
C LEU A 113 2.34 -10.19 -6.28
N GLY A 114 1.69 -10.73 -7.31
CA GLY A 114 2.37 -11.44 -8.40
C GLY A 114 3.32 -10.56 -9.19
N LEU A 115 2.93 -9.32 -9.49
CA LEU A 115 3.78 -8.34 -10.19
C LEU A 115 4.99 -7.94 -9.35
N ILE A 116 4.81 -7.66 -8.06
CA ILE A 116 5.92 -7.31 -7.17
C ILE A 116 6.90 -8.48 -7.04
N THR A 117 6.40 -9.70 -6.83
CA THR A 117 7.23 -10.90 -6.73
C THR A 117 7.96 -11.18 -8.04
N GLY A 118 7.26 -11.09 -9.17
CA GLY A 118 7.83 -11.27 -10.50
C GLY A 118 8.90 -10.23 -10.84
N ALA A 119 8.63 -8.96 -10.54
CA ALA A 119 9.61 -7.89 -10.73
C ALA A 119 10.85 -8.11 -9.84
N THR A 120 10.66 -8.48 -8.58
CA THR A 120 11.78 -8.76 -7.67
C THR A 120 12.63 -9.92 -8.21
N LEU A 121 12.02 -11.00 -8.69
CA LEU A 121 12.74 -12.14 -9.29
C LEU A 121 13.55 -11.72 -10.53
N LEU A 122 12.97 -10.91 -11.40
CA LEU A 122 13.61 -10.47 -12.63
C LEU A 122 14.77 -9.52 -12.38
N PHE A 123 14.62 -8.59 -11.45
CA PHE A 123 15.58 -7.52 -11.21
C PHE A 123 16.58 -7.82 -10.09
N ASN A 124 16.39 -8.88 -9.31
CA ASN A 124 17.24 -9.21 -8.17
C ASN A 124 18.72 -9.31 -8.56
N SER A 125 19.06 -10.07 -9.59
CA SER A 125 20.43 -10.24 -10.06
C SER A 125 21.05 -8.93 -10.56
N TRP A 126 20.28 -8.06 -11.18
CA TRP A 126 20.75 -6.76 -11.64
C TRP A 126 21.01 -5.82 -10.46
N ILE A 127 20.10 -5.77 -9.48
CA ILE A 127 20.23 -4.95 -8.26
C ILE A 127 21.41 -5.43 -7.43
N GLU A 128 21.59 -6.74 -7.29
CA GLU A 128 22.73 -7.33 -6.58
C GLU A 128 24.07 -6.93 -7.23
N ASN A 129 24.16 -7.02 -8.56
CA ASN A 129 25.39 -6.70 -9.29
C ASN A 129 25.73 -5.20 -9.27
N VAL A 130 24.72 -4.32 -9.29
CA VAL A 130 24.94 -2.85 -9.39
C VAL A 130 25.05 -2.22 -8.00
N TYR A 131 24.23 -2.64 -7.06
CA TYR A 131 24.11 -1.99 -5.74
C TYR A 131 24.61 -2.87 -4.58
N GLY A 132 24.92 -4.14 -4.82
CA GLY A 132 25.33 -5.08 -3.77
C GLY A 132 24.21 -5.42 -2.79
N LEU A 133 22.94 -5.18 -3.15
CA LEU A 133 21.76 -5.42 -2.33
C LEU A 133 21.05 -6.68 -2.78
N THR A 134 20.92 -7.67 -1.90
CA THR A 134 20.09 -8.87 -2.14
C THR A 134 18.68 -8.63 -1.65
N LEU A 135 17.70 -8.68 -2.55
CA LEU A 135 16.28 -8.62 -2.19
C LEU A 135 15.82 -10.00 -1.70
N ILE A 136 15.34 -10.06 -0.47
CA ILE A 136 14.84 -11.31 0.11
C ILE A 136 13.41 -11.53 -0.43
N ILE A 137 13.27 -12.56 -1.27
CA ILE A 137 11.99 -13.00 -1.79
C ILE A 137 11.43 -14.03 -0.82
N GLY A 138 10.32 -13.70 -0.18
CA GLY A 138 9.66 -14.58 0.78
C GLY A 138 8.14 -14.47 0.67
N TRP A 139 7.44 -15.40 1.31
CA TRP A 139 6.01 -15.26 1.53
C TRP A 139 5.72 -14.01 2.34
N PRO A 140 4.58 -13.33 2.09
CA PRO A 140 4.18 -12.16 2.88
C PRO A 140 4.24 -12.47 4.37
N ASN A 141 4.89 -11.61 5.13
CA ASN A 141 4.90 -11.73 6.59
C ASN A 141 3.50 -11.41 7.16
N ALA A 142 3.31 -11.60 8.48
CA ALA A 142 2.01 -11.39 9.12
C ALA A 142 1.47 -9.96 8.90
N THR A 143 2.34 -8.94 8.91
CA THR A 143 1.96 -7.54 8.68
C THR A 143 1.49 -7.33 7.25
N GLN A 144 2.24 -7.80 6.26
CA GLN A 144 1.89 -7.71 4.84
C GLN A 144 0.61 -8.47 4.51
N SER A 145 0.41 -9.64 5.12
CA SER A 145 -0.83 -10.41 4.98
C SER A 145 -2.03 -9.65 5.55
N LEU A 146 -1.85 -8.97 6.69
CA LEU A 146 -2.88 -8.13 7.28
C LEU A 146 -3.22 -6.94 6.36
N GLU A 147 -2.22 -6.28 5.80
CA GLU A 147 -2.40 -5.18 4.85
C GLU A 147 -3.18 -5.62 3.60
N LEU A 148 -2.86 -6.79 3.03
CA LEU A 148 -3.62 -7.36 1.91
C LEU A 148 -5.08 -7.61 2.27
N ILE A 149 -5.34 -8.18 3.44
CA ILE A 149 -6.72 -8.40 3.94
C ILE A 149 -7.44 -7.06 4.10
N MET A 150 -6.79 -6.06 4.66
CA MET A 150 -7.36 -4.71 4.83
C MET A 150 -7.72 -4.07 3.47
N ILE A 151 -6.88 -4.22 2.46
CA ILE A 151 -7.14 -3.72 1.09
C ILE A 151 -8.37 -4.42 0.49
N ILE A 152 -8.47 -5.75 0.61
CA ILE A 152 -9.60 -6.53 0.11
C ILE A 152 -10.89 -6.12 0.83
N LEU A 153 -10.85 -5.95 2.15
CA LEU A 153 -11.99 -5.48 2.93
C LEU A 153 -12.40 -4.06 2.54
N ALA A 154 -11.44 -3.14 2.38
CA ALA A 154 -11.70 -1.77 1.94
C ALA A 154 -12.34 -1.74 0.54
N GLY A 155 -11.86 -2.58 -0.39
CA GLY A 155 -12.45 -2.73 -1.71
C GLY A 155 -13.88 -3.28 -1.67
N SER A 156 -14.13 -4.26 -0.82
CA SER A 156 -15.48 -4.80 -0.60
C SER A 156 -16.43 -3.74 -0.05
N LEU A 157 -15.97 -2.95 0.94
CA LEU A 157 -16.74 -1.84 1.52
C LEU A 157 -16.98 -0.71 0.51
N ALA A 158 -15.99 -0.40 -0.33
CA ALA A 158 -16.15 0.60 -1.39
C ALA A 158 -17.26 0.21 -2.39
N GLY A 159 -17.47 -1.08 -2.62
CA GLY A 159 -18.57 -1.62 -3.41
C GLY A 159 -19.96 -1.35 -2.83
N LEU A 160 -20.07 -1.03 -1.53
CA LEU A 160 -21.36 -0.68 -0.92
C LEU A 160 -21.93 0.63 -1.45
N ALA A 161 -21.10 1.60 -1.84
CA ALA A 161 -21.57 2.88 -2.35
C ALA A 161 -22.41 2.73 -3.65
N PRO A 162 -21.93 2.06 -4.72
CA PRO A 162 -22.75 1.78 -5.89
C PRO A 162 -23.91 0.81 -5.59
N ALA A 163 -23.73 -0.16 -4.68
CA ALA A 163 -24.77 -1.09 -4.27
C ALA A 163 -25.97 -0.38 -3.61
N MET A 164 -25.72 0.56 -2.70
CA MET A 164 -26.77 1.38 -2.09
C MET A 164 -27.51 2.23 -3.12
N ARG A 165 -26.80 2.82 -4.08
CA ARG A 165 -27.45 3.58 -5.16
C ARG A 165 -28.33 2.70 -6.04
N ALA A 166 -27.86 1.51 -6.41
CA ALA A 166 -28.64 0.54 -7.16
C ALA A 166 -29.90 0.09 -6.38
N TYR A 167 -29.76 -0.11 -5.07
CA TYR A 167 -30.87 -0.45 -4.18
C TYR A 167 -31.94 0.65 -4.17
N HIS A 168 -31.57 1.92 -4.00
CA HIS A 168 -32.51 3.05 -3.97
C HIS A 168 -33.16 3.32 -5.33
N LEU A 169 -32.41 3.26 -6.42
CA LEU A 169 -32.98 3.41 -7.77
C LEU A 169 -34.01 2.32 -8.07
N SER A 170 -33.78 1.11 -7.55
CA SER A 170 -34.69 -0.01 -7.72
C SER A 170 -36.03 0.17 -6.97
N LEU A 171 -36.04 0.86 -5.85
CA LEU A 171 -37.24 1.14 -5.07
C LEU A 171 -38.10 2.24 -5.73
N SER A 172 -37.46 3.28 -6.28
CA SER A 172 -38.19 4.40 -6.92
C SER A 172 -38.92 4.00 -8.20
N ASP A 173 -38.31 3.12 -9.01
CA ASP A 173 -38.93 2.62 -10.25
C ASP A 173 -40.12 1.65 -9.98
N GLY A 174 -40.10 0.98 -8.81
CA GLY A 174 -41.21 0.10 -8.39
C GLY A 174 -42.47 0.85 -7.91
N LEU A 175 -42.38 2.13 -7.63
CA LEU A 175 -43.49 2.98 -7.19
C LEU A 175 -44.14 3.77 -8.32
N MET A 176 -43.54 3.81 -9.50
CA MET A 176 -44.11 4.42 -10.70
C MET A 176 -44.78 3.39 -11.60
N ILE A 177 -45.87 2.81 -11.11
CA ILE A 177 -46.83 2.13 -11.98
C ILE A 177 -47.70 3.23 -12.59
N ARG A 178 -47.42 3.53 -13.84
CA ARG A 178 -48.33 4.21 -14.74
C ARG A 178 -48.86 3.22 -15.73
#